data_131ad5f064dea6a10c1e0092d1504b58
#
_entry.id   131ad5f064dea6a10c1e0092d1504b58
#
_cell.length_a   1.000
_cell.length_b   1.000
_cell.length_c   1.000
_cell.angle_alpha   90.00
_cell.angle_beta   90.00
_cell.angle_gamma   90.00
#
_symmetry.space_group_name_H-M   'P 1'
#
loop_
_entity.id
_entity.type
_entity.pdbx_description
1 polymer ?
#
loop_
_entity_poly.entity_id
_entity_poly.type
_entity_poly.pdbx_seq_one_letter_code
_entity_poly.pdbx_strand_id
1 'polypeptide(L)' 'MPKGKYYEYQIKRGALDDDFLSGNIDKFQYAREALDLDLKYEPYILAQTLNSEIAKKQHNIGDNK' A
#
# COMPACT_ATOMS: atom_id res chain seq x y z
N MET A 1 -13.05 -12.59 10.34
CA MET A 1 -12.82 -12.32 8.92
C MET A 1 -11.36 -11.98 8.66
N PRO A 2 -10.71 -12.79 7.88
CA PRO A 2 -9.30 -12.49 7.62
C PRO A 2 -9.12 -11.21 6.83
N LYS A 3 -8.07 -10.52 7.17
CA LYS A 3 -7.69 -9.34 6.41
C LYS A 3 -7.02 -9.78 5.12
N GLY A 4 -7.14 -8.97 4.09
CA GLY A 4 -6.51 -9.30 2.82
C GLY A 4 -5.01 -9.07 2.85
N LYS A 5 -4.39 -9.44 1.74
CA LYS A 5 -2.95 -9.25 1.60
C LYS A 5 -2.58 -7.77 1.61
N TYR A 6 -3.45 -6.93 1.12
CA TYR A 6 -3.17 -5.49 1.15
C TYR A 6 -3.06 -4.98 2.59
N TYR A 7 -3.92 -5.48 3.46
CA TYR A 7 -3.84 -5.11 4.88
C TYR A 7 -2.51 -5.57 5.47
N GLU A 8 -2.10 -6.78 5.12
CA GLU A 8 -0.81 -7.31 5.56
C GLU A 8 0.33 -6.43 5.09
N TYR A 9 0.25 -5.99 3.83
CA TYR A 9 1.24 -5.08 3.27
C TYR A 9 1.30 -3.77 4.06
N GLN A 10 0.15 -3.22 4.42
CA GLN A 10 0.11 -1.96 5.15
C GLN A 10 0.79 -2.09 6.51
N ILE A 11 0.57 -3.22 7.19
CA ILE A 11 1.20 -3.44 8.48
C ILE A 11 2.72 -3.52 8.34
N LYS A 12 3.18 -4.28 7.36
CA LYS A 12 4.61 -4.43 7.15
C LYS A 12 5.25 -3.12 6.71
N ARG A 13 4.58 -2.36 5.88
CA ARG A 13 5.10 -1.08 5.43
C ARG A 13 5.16 -0.10 6.59
N GLY A 14 4.15 -0.11 7.46
CA GLY A 14 4.15 0.75 8.63
C GLY A 14 5.29 0.44 9.58
N ALA A 15 5.57 -0.85 9.79
CA ALA A 15 6.68 -1.26 10.63
C ALA A 15 8.00 -0.80 10.04
N LEU A 16 8.14 -0.89 8.73
CA LEU A 16 9.36 -0.44 8.05
C LEU A 16 9.53 1.07 8.19
N ASP A 17 8.44 1.81 8.03
CA ASP A 17 8.47 3.26 8.19
C ASP A 17 8.91 3.63 9.61
N ASP A 18 8.39 2.92 10.61
CA ASP A 18 8.76 3.19 11.99
C ASP A 18 10.23 2.93 12.23
N ASP A 19 10.77 1.85 11.67
CA ASP A 19 12.19 1.56 11.82
C ASP A 19 13.04 2.66 11.21
N PHE A 20 12.64 3.16 10.08
CA PHE A 20 13.36 4.23 9.43
C PHE A 20 13.30 5.52 10.25
N LEU A 21 12.12 5.88 10.71
CA LEU A 21 11.94 7.10 11.48
C LEU A 21 12.64 7.04 12.83
N SER A 22 12.76 5.84 13.39
CA SER A 22 13.47 5.65 14.66
C SER A 22 14.97 5.61 14.50
N GLY A 23 15.46 5.57 13.27
CA GLY A 23 16.89 5.50 13.04
C GLY A 23 17.48 4.11 13.11
N ASN A 24 16.64 3.08 13.15
CA ASN A 24 17.10 1.70 13.20
C ASN A 24 17.70 1.24 11.88
N ILE A 25 17.26 1.82 10.78
CA ILE A 25 17.77 1.49 9.45
C ILE A 25 18.04 2.80 8.71
N ASP A 26 18.95 2.74 7.74
CA ASP A 26 19.28 3.93 6.97
C ASP A 26 18.39 4.02 5.74
N LYS A 27 18.53 5.11 4.98
CA LYS A 27 17.68 5.35 3.84
C LYS A 27 17.87 4.32 2.73
N PHE A 28 19.08 3.79 2.61
CA PHE A 28 19.33 2.79 1.56
C PHE A 28 18.64 1.48 1.89
N GLN A 29 18.74 1.06 3.15
CA GLN A 29 18.05 -0.16 3.58
C GLN A 29 16.54 0.03 3.51
N TYR A 30 16.07 1.19 3.94
CA TYR A 30 14.64 1.49 3.85
C TYR A 30 14.13 1.38 2.42
N ALA A 31 14.84 2.01 1.48
CA ALA A 31 14.43 1.99 0.09
C ALA A 31 14.41 0.58 -0.47
N ARG A 32 15.41 -0.21 -0.13
CA ARG A 32 15.51 -1.58 -0.61
C ARG A 32 14.35 -2.43 -0.08
N GLU A 33 14.08 -2.33 1.20
CA GLU A 33 13.03 -3.14 1.79
C GLU A 33 11.65 -2.67 1.34
N ALA A 34 11.47 -1.36 1.14
CA ALA A 34 10.22 -0.85 0.63
C ALA A 34 9.97 -1.37 -0.79
N LEU A 35 11.00 -1.38 -1.61
CA LEU A 35 10.87 -1.91 -2.96
C LEU A 35 10.52 -3.40 -2.94
N ASP A 36 11.17 -4.16 -2.07
CA ASP A 36 10.87 -5.58 -1.93
C ASP A 36 9.40 -5.80 -1.57
N LEU A 37 8.91 -5.04 -0.59
CA LEU A 37 7.52 -5.16 -0.19
C LEU A 37 6.59 -4.78 -1.33
N ASP A 38 6.88 -3.69 -2.02
CA ASP A 38 6.05 -3.23 -3.11
C ASP A 38 5.96 -4.28 -4.21
N LEU A 39 7.09 -4.88 -4.56
CA LEU A 39 7.11 -5.90 -5.59
C LEU A 39 6.39 -7.16 -5.15
N LYS A 40 6.59 -7.55 -3.91
CA LYS A 40 5.98 -8.77 -3.40
C LYS A 40 4.46 -8.66 -3.34
N TYR A 41 3.95 -7.49 -3.00
CA TYR A 41 2.52 -7.29 -2.84
C TYR A 41 1.90 -6.51 -3.99
N GLU A 42 2.62 -6.36 -5.08
CA GLU A 42 2.17 -5.54 -6.21
C GLU A 42 0.78 -5.89 -6.69
N PRO A 43 0.45 -7.18 -6.93
CA PRO A 43 -0.90 -7.48 -7.43
C PRO A 43 -1.99 -7.07 -6.46
N TYR A 44 -1.72 -7.13 -5.18
CA TYR A 44 -2.71 -6.75 -4.18
C TYR A 44 -2.86 -5.25 -4.09
N ILE A 45 -1.74 -4.51 -4.25
CA ILE A 45 -1.78 -3.06 -4.28
C ILE A 45 -2.55 -2.58 -5.50
N LEU A 46 -2.28 -3.16 -6.65
CA LEU A 46 -2.97 -2.78 -7.88
C LEU A 46 -4.46 -3.07 -7.80
N ALA A 47 -4.82 -4.20 -7.24
CA ALA A 47 -6.24 -4.53 -7.09
C ALA A 47 -6.94 -3.51 -6.21
N GLN A 48 -6.30 -3.10 -5.13
CA GLN A 48 -6.88 -2.11 -4.24
C GLN A 48 -7.03 -0.77 -4.94
N THR A 49 -6.01 -0.38 -5.69
CA THR A 49 -6.06 0.88 -6.43
C THR A 49 -7.16 0.88 -7.48
N LEU A 50 -7.29 -0.23 -8.20
CA LEU A 50 -8.34 -0.35 -9.21
C LEU A 50 -9.72 -0.25 -8.59
N ASN A 51 -9.92 -0.93 -7.48
CA ASN A 51 -11.21 -0.87 -6.81
C ASN A 51 -11.54 0.55 -6.38
N SER A 52 -10.55 1.28 -5.89
CA SER A 52 -10.74 2.67 -5.48
C SER A 52 -11.09 3.54 -6.68
N GLU A 53 -10.42 3.34 -7.81
CA GLU A 53 -10.68 4.14 -8.99
C GLU A 53 -12.07 3.86 -9.55
N ILE A 54 -12.46 2.59 -9.54
CA ILE A 54 -13.80 2.24 -10.01
C ILE A 54 -14.86 2.89 -9.14
N ALA A 55 -14.67 2.85 -7.85
CA ALA A 55 -15.62 3.45 -6.93
C ALA A 55 -15.73 4.96 -7.16
N LYS A 56 -14.58 5.61 -7.37
CA LYS A 56 -14.56 7.04 -7.63
C LYS A 56 -15.31 7.39 -8.91
N LYS A 57 -15.10 6.60 -9.94
CA LYS A 57 -15.75 6.87 -11.21
C LYS A 57 -17.24 6.71 -11.11
N GLN A 58 -17.69 5.69 -10.40
CA GLN A 58 -19.13 5.49 -10.22
C GLN A 58 -19.74 6.63 -9.45
N HIS A 59 -19.03 7.11 -8.44
CA HIS A 59 -19.51 8.23 -7.66
C HIS A 59 -19.57 9.50 -8.50
N ASN A 60 -18.54 9.74 -9.29
CA ASN A 60 -18.47 10.93 -10.13
C ASN A 60 -19.56 10.94 -11.19
N ILE A 61 -19.87 9.78 -11.73
CA ILE A 61 -20.92 9.70 -12.73
C ILE A 61 -22.23 10.17 -12.14
N GLY A 62 -22.53 9.78 -10.91
CA GLY A 62 -23.71 10.23 -10.25
C GLY A 62 -23.70 11.74 -10.03
N ASP A 63 -22.54 12.26 -9.71
CA ASP A 63 -22.42 13.69 -9.41
C ASP A 63 -22.53 14.56 -10.62
N ASN A 64 -22.21 14.04 -11.78
CA ASN A 64 -22.20 14.82 -13.00
C ASN A 64 -23.59 15.12 -13.54
N LYS A 65 -24.58 14.73 -12.85
CA LYS A 65 -25.96 14.97 -13.30
C LYS A 65 -26.35 16.43 -13.24
#